data_b6a637ea789c5860bd9c653b3774ea89
#
_entry.id   b6a637ea789c5860bd9c653b3774ea89
#
_cell.length_a   1.000
_cell.length_b   1.000
_cell.length_c   1.000
_cell.angle_alpha   90.00
_cell.angle_beta   90.00
_cell.angle_gamma   90.00
#
_symmetry.space_group_name_H-M   'P 1'
#
loop_
_entity.id
_entity.type
_entity.pdbx_description
1 polymer ?
#
loop_
_entity_poly.entity_id
_entity_poly.type
_entity_poly.pdbx_seq_one_letter_code
_entity_poly.pdbx_strand_id
1 'polypeptide(L)'
;MKLDFLINILLSDKPSKNIKFNEKQIFEMIPELSACKNFNQNNIWHIYDVYDHILHVVDGVPNSLALRMAALFHDIGKPFVYTEDENEIGHFYDHWNKSNEIFLNFISKYDLNEEIKNTISKLILYHDLNIEKLKEEDLLKLLNTFNKDEIIKLFQLKKSDLLAQNKKFHYLLDDYKKQQ
;
A
#
# COMPACT_ATOMS: atom_id res chain seq x y z
N MET A 1 -1.36 23.79 0.35
CA MET A 1 0.06 23.97 -0.13
C MET A 1 0.92 22.71 0.02
N LYS A 2 1.10 22.12 1.22
CA LYS A 2 1.93 20.88 1.32
C LYS A 2 1.25 19.63 0.74
N LEU A 3 -0.06 19.45 0.95
CA LEU A 3 -0.79 18.31 0.40
C LEU A 3 -0.83 18.35 -1.13
N ASP A 4 -1.10 19.51 -1.73
CA ASP A 4 -1.11 19.68 -3.20
C ASP A 4 0.23 19.31 -3.83
N PHE A 5 1.33 19.59 -3.15
CA PHE A 5 2.66 19.17 -3.60
C PHE A 5 2.77 17.64 -3.69
N LEU A 6 2.36 16.91 -2.65
CA LEU A 6 2.35 15.45 -2.66
C LEU A 6 1.39 14.90 -3.72
N ILE A 7 0.19 15.48 -3.82
CA ILE A 7 -0.80 15.08 -4.83
C ILE A 7 -0.24 15.24 -6.25
N ASN A 8 0.40 16.37 -6.55
CA ASN A 8 1.00 16.62 -7.87
C ASN A 8 2.11 15.61 -8.19
N ILE A 9 2.92 15.24 -7.20
CA ILE A 9 3.94 14.18 -7.36
C ILE A 9 3.27 12.84 -7.66
N LEU A 10 2.28 12.45 -6.85
CA LEU A 10 1.59 11.17 -7.00
C LEU A 10 0.86 11.07 -8.34
N LEU A 11 0.25 12.14 -8.83
CA LEU A 11 -0.50 12.14 -10.09
C LEU A 11 0.37 12.38 -11.33
N SER A 12 1.68 12.53 -11.17
CA SER A 12 2.62 12.67 -12.29
C SER A 12 2.82 11.34 -13.05
N ASP A 13 3.41 11.43 -14.25
CA ASP A 13 3.70 10.26 -15.10
C ASP A 13 4.73 9.30 -14.49
N LYS A 14 5.62 9.81 -13.62
CA LYS A 14 6.69 9.04 -12.97
C LYS A 14 6.74 9.35 -11.47
N PRO A 15 5.73 8.93 -10.70
CA PRO A 15 5.62 9.31 -9.30
C PRO A 15 6.79 8.83 -8.45
N SER A 16 7.29 7.60 -8.61
CA SER A 16 8.43 7.09 -7.85
C SER A 16 9.69 7.92 -8.08
N LYS A 17 9.96 8.30 -9.33
CA LYS A 17 11.10 9.16 -9.68
C LYS A 17 10.98 10.54 -9.02
N ASN A 18 9.78 11.13 -9.04
CA ASN A 18 9.53 12.44 -8.45
C ASN A 18 9.55 12.39 -6.91
N ILE A 19 9.11 11.25 -6.29
CA ILE A 19 9.28 11.02 -4.85
C ILE A 19 10.77 10.99 -4.50
N LYS A 20 11.58 10.19 -5.22
CA LYS A 20 13.03 10.10 -4.99
C LYS A 20 13.74 11.45 -5.21
N PHE A 21 13.35 12.23 -6.21
CA PHE A 21 13.93 13.55 -6.46
C PHE A 21 13.64 14.56 -5.33
N ASN A 22 12.45 14.45 -4.71
CA ASN A 22 12.01 15.31 -3.61
C ASN A 22 12.07 14.60 -2.24
N GLU A 23 12.86 13.54 -2.11
CA GLU A 23 12.88 12.62 -0.97
C GLU A 23 12.97 13.35 0.39
N LYS A 24 13.88 14.31 0.51
CA LYS A 24 14.04 15.08 1.75
C LYS A 24 12.73 15.75 2.17
N GLN A 25 12.06 16.44 1.24
CA GLN A 25 10.80 17.13 1.53
C GLN A 25 9.67 16.17 1.83
N ILE A 26 9.62 15.02 1.14
CA ILE A 26 8.64 13.96 1.39
C ILE A 26 8.85 13.36 2.78
N PHE A 27 10.09 13.07 3.20
CA PHE A 27 10.40 12.56 4.54
C PHE A 27 10.12 13.58 5.65
N GLU A 28 10.25 14.87 5.38
CA GLU A 28 9.80 15.92 6.32
C GLU A 28 8.27 15.95 6.47
N MET A 29 7.53 15.59 5.41
CA MET A 29 6.06 15.50 5.46
C MET A 29 5.55 14.19 6.08
N ILE A 30 6.24 13.09 5.80
CA ILE A 30 5.89 11.71 6.18
C ILE A 30 7.16 11.06 6.75
N PRO A 31 7.53 11.36 8.01
CA PRO A 31 8.77 10.85 8.62
C PRO A 31 8.82 9.31 8.66
N GLU A 32 7.66 8.66 8.79
CA GLU A 32 7.54 7.20 8.84
C GLU A 32 8.00 6.55 7.53
N LEU A 33 7.88 7.23 6.39
CA LEU A 33 8.38 6.74 5.10
C LEU A 33 9.91 6.64 5.09
N SER A 34 10.60 7.49 5.84
CA SER A 34 12.06 7.40 5.96
C SER A 34 12.52 6.13 6.69
N ALA A 35 11.72 5.61 7.62
CA ALA A 35 11.99 4.36 8.31
C ALA A 35 11.88 3.13 7.39
N CYS A 36 11.16 3.25 6.27
CA CYS A 36 11.04 2.19 5.29
C CYS A 36 12.30 2.04 4.42
N LYS A 37 13.14 3.07 4.31
CA LYS A 37 14.32 3.09 3.45
C LYS A 37 15.42 2.21 4.03
N ASN A 38 15.96 1.32 3.22
CA ASN A 38 16.92 0.28 3.59
C ASN A 38 16.38 -0.71 4.66
N PHE A 39 15.07 -0.75 4.89
CA PHE A 39 14.46 -1.71 5.79
C PHE A 39 14.25 -3.05 5.07
N ASN A 40 15.11 -4.03 5.36
CA ASN A 40 15.01 -5.38 4.78
C ASN A 40 13.80 -6.12 5.35
N GLN A 41 13.05 -6.79 4.49
CA GLN A 41 11.85 -7.52 4.87
C GLN A 41 12.13 -8.96 5.36
N ASN A 42 13.34 -9.47 5.15
CA ASN A 42 13.83 -10.79 5.60
C ASN A 42 12.87 -11.95 5.33
N ASN A 43 12.24 -11.98 4.14
CA ASN A 43 11.39 -13.09 3.73
C ASN A 43 11.46 -13.33 2.22
N ILE A 44 10.97 -14.51 1.79
CA ILE A 44 11.09 -14.96 0.41
C ILE A 44 10.19 -14.21 -0.59
N TRP A 45 9.16 -13.51 -0.08
CA TRP A 45 8.16 -12.81 -0.89
C TRP A 45 8.71 -11.53 -1.49
N HIS A 46 9.62 -10.86 -0.77
CA HIS A 46 10.11 -9.53 -1.12
C HIS A 46 11.56 -9.56 -1.61
N ILE A 47 11.83 -8.77 -2.65
CA ILE A 47 13.17 -8.60 -3.25
C ILE A 47 13.69 -7.17 -3.08
N TYR A 48 12.84 -6.27 -2.60
CA TYR A 48 13.14 -4.87 -2.31
C TYR A 48 13.05 -4.61 -0.81
N ASP A 49 13.70 -3.55 -0.34
CA ASP A 49 13.37 -2.95 0.96
C ASP A 49 11.93 -2.42 0.94
N VAL A 50 11.39 -2.05 2.11
CA VAL A 50 9.99 -1.58 2.20
C VAL A 50 9.77 -0.31 1.36
N TYR A 51 10.73 0.61 1.33
CA TYR A 51 10.61 1.87 0.59
C TYR A 51 10.57 1.64 -0.93
N ASP A 52 11.52 0.90 -1.47
CA ASP A 52 11.56 0.62 -2.91
C ASP A 52 10.36 -0.24 -3.33
N HIS A 53 9.91 -1.18 -2.49
CA HIS A 53 8.66 -1.91 -2.71
C HIS A 53 7.46 -0.95 -2.84
N ILE A 54 7.26 -0.05 -1.87
CA ILE A 54 6.21 0.98 -1.92
C ILE A 54 6.27 1.78 -3.23
N LEU A 55 7.45 2.21 -3.65
CA LEU A 55 7.61 2.98 -4.87
C LEU A 55 7.23 2.20 -6.14
N HIS A 56 7.56 0.90 -6.19
CA HIS A 56 7.13 0.04 -7.29
C HIS A 56 5.62 -0.12 -7.33
N VAL A 57 4.97 -0.25 -6.19
CA VAL A 57 3.50 -0.33 -6.10
C VAL A 57 2.85 0.99 -6.55
N VAL A 58 3.40 2.15 -6.13
CA VAL A 58 2.93 3.49 -6.56
C VAL A 58 2.99 3.65 -8.08
N ASP A 59 4.06 3.20 -8.73
CA ASP A 59 4.18 3.25 -10.19
C ASP A 59 3.25 2.27 -10.90
N GLY A 60 2.96 1.13 -10.27
CA GLY A 60 2.18 0.04 -10.86
C GLY A 60 0.67 0.26 -10.85
N VAL A 61 0.14 1.07 -9.93
CA VAL A 61 -1.30 1.36 -9.89
C VAL A 61 -1.71 2.42 -10.92
N PRO A 62 -2.98 2.39 -11.41
CA PRO A 62 -3.52 3.42 -12.26
C PRO A 62 -3.37 4.84 -11.69
N ASN A 63 -3.36 5.85 -12.58
CA ASN A 63 -3.28 7.26 -12.20
C ASN A 63 -4.58 7.72 -11.52
N SER A 64 -4.73 7.40 -10.26
CA SER A 64 -5.85 7.75 -9.39
C SER A 64 -5.30 8.18 -8.03
N LEU A 65 -5.77 9.32 -7.51
CA LEU A 65 -5.33 9.83 -6.22
C LEU A 65 -5.51 8.79 -5.11
N ALA A 66 -6.71 8.17 -5.04
CA ALA A 66 -7.00 7.18 -4.00
C ALA A 66 -6.06 5.97 -4.09
N LEU A 67 -5.80 5.44 -5.30
CA LEU A 67 -4.90 4.30 -5.50
C LEU A 67 -3.45 4.64 -5.18
N ARG A 68 -2.93 5.76 -5.69
CA ARG A 68 -1.52 6.13 -5.48
C ARG A 68 -1.24 6.56 -4.05
N MET A 69 -2.21 7.19 -3.38
CA MET A 69 -2.09 7.47 -1.96
C MET A 69 -2.16 6.18 -1.15
N ALA A 70 -3.09 5.26 -1.44
CA ALA A 70 -3.14 3.96 -0.79
C ALA A 70 -1.84 3.17 -1.02
N ALA A 71 -1.31 3.16 -2.24
CA ALA A 71 -0.03 2.51 -2.56
C ALA A 71 1.14 3.12 -1.79
N LEU A 72 1.17 4.44 -1.58
CA LEU A 72 2.23 5.09 -0.79
C LEU A 72 2.20 4.67 0.68
N PHE A 73 1.01 4.41 1.23
CA PHE A 73 0.84 4.14 2.65
C PHE A 73 0.60 2.67 3.00
N HIS A 74 0.32 1.75 2.05
CA HIS A 74 -0.12 0.38 2.36
C HIS A 74 0.83 -0.37 3.30
N ASP A 75 2.11 -0.25 3.09
CA ASP A 75 3.18 -0.97 3.79
C ASP A 75 4.04 -0.10 4.74
N ILE A 76 3.72 1.19 4.87
CA ILE A 76 4.51 2.13 5.67
C ILE A 76 4.59 1.74 7.16
N GLY A 77 3.66 0.93 7.62
CA GLY A 77 3.60 0.43 8.99
C GLY A 77 4.57 -0.72 9.28
N LYS A 78 5.11 -1.40 8.27
CA LYS A 78 5.95 -2.60 8.43
C LYS A 78 7.13 -2.42 9.38
N PRO A 79 7.94 -1.35 9.30
CA PRO A 79 9.07 -1.17 10.22
C PRO A 79 8.68 -1.08 11.70
N PHE A 80 7.42 -0.72 12.01
CA PHE A 80 6.94 -0.47 13.36
C PHE A 80 6.27 -1.69 14.02
N VAL A 81 6.05 -2.76 13.24
CA VAL A 81 5.44 -4.02 13.71
C VAL A 81 6.30 -5.24 13.39
N TYR A 82 7.53 -5.02 12.94
CA TYR A 82 8.45 -6.07 12.56
C TYR A 82 8.78 -7.00 13.72
N THR A 83 8.72 -8.30 13.45
CA THR A 83 9.21 -9.35 14.33
C THR A 83 9.95 -10.39 13.51
N GLU A 84 10.85 -11.15 14.15
CA GLU A 84 11.52 -12.30 13.54
C GLU A 84 11.16 -13.58 14.31
N ASP A 85 11.06 -14.67 13.60
CA ASP A 85 10.95 -16.00 14.19
C ASP A 85 12.34 -16.62 14.46
N GLU A 86 12.36 -17.86 14.97
CA GLU A 86 13.58 -18.61 15.28
C GLU A 86 14.45 -18.93 14.07
N ASN A 87 13.92 -18.78 12.84
CA ASN A 87 14.63 -18.99 11.57
C ASN A 87 15.07 -17.65 10.93
N GLU A 88 15.01 -16.55 11.68
CA GLU A 88 15.33 -15.20 11.20
C GLU A 88 14.41 -14.72 10.06
N ILE A 89 13.20 -15.28 9.95
CA ILE A 89 12.22 -14.86 8.96
C ILE A 89 11.40 -13.69 9.50
N GLY A 90 11.32 -12.61 8.69
CA GLY A 90 10.60 -11.40 9.05
C GLY A 90 9.08 -11.54 8.89
N HIS A 91 8.36 -11.09 9.92
CA HIS A 91 6.90 -11.04 9.97
C HIS A 91 6.42 -9.63 10.28
N PHE A 92 5.24 -9.27 9.72
CA PHE A 92 4.67 -7.93 9.79
C PHE A 92 3.20 -7.99 10.19
N TYR A 93 2.88 -8.75 11.22
CA TYR A 93 1.50 -8.91 11.66
C TYR A 93 0.86 -7.56 11.98
N ASP A 94 -0.36 -7.37 11.46
CA ASP A 94 -1.17 -6.17 11.69
C ASP A 94 -0.58 -4.87 11.10
N HIS A 95 0.38 -4.95 10.16
CA HIS A 95 0.97 -3.77 9.52
C HIS A 95 -0.07 -2.89 8.82
N TRP A 96 -1.15 -3.45 8.30
CA TRP A 96 -2.24 -2.70 7.65
C TRP A 96 -2.93 -1.74 8.61
N ASN A 97 -3.16 -2.13 9.86
CA ASN A 97 -3.72 -1.23 10.89
C ASN A 97 -2.73 -0.13 11.24
N LYS A 98 -1.43 -0.46 11.40
CA LYS A 98 -0.39 0.53 11.66
C LYS A 98 -0.21 1.48 10.49
N SER A 99 -0.23 0.99 9.27
CA SER A 99 -0.19 1.79 8.04
C SER A 99 -1.38 2.76 7.96
N ASN A 100 -2.57 2.29 8.28
CA ASN A 100 -3.77 3.12 8.31
C ASN A 100 -3.74 4.18 9.42
N GLU A 101 -3.23 3.83 10.60
CA GLU A 101 -2.99 4.80 11.69
C GLU A 101 -2.06 5.94 11.23
N ILE A 102 -0.93 5.59 10.58
CA ILE A 102 0.01 6.57 10.04
C ILE A 102 -0.66 7.45 8.98
N PHE A 103 -1.42 6.84 8.04
CA PHE A 103 -2.18 7.60 7.04
C PHE A 103 -3.17 8.57 7.67
N LEU A 104 -3.98 8.12 8.63
CA LEU A 104 -4.97 8.96 9.31
C LEU A 104 -4.31 10.11 10.08
N ASN A 105 -3.21 9.85 10.77
CA ASN A 105 -2.43 10.89 11.47
C ASN A 105 -1.81 11.91 10.48
N PHE A 106 -1.33 11.45 9.33
CA PHE A 106 -0.83 12.32 8.28
C PHE A 106 -1.93 13.20 7.72
N ILE A 107 -3.03 12.60 7.27
CA ILE A 107 -4.08 13.31 6.53
C ILE A 107 -4.94 14.22 7.44
N SER A 108 -4.99 13.98 8.75
CA SER A 108 -5.71 14.83 9.71
C SER A 108 -5.22 16.28 9.73
N LYS A 109 -4.03 16.54 9.22
CA LYS A 109 -3.41 17.87 9.13
C LYS A 109 -3.86 18.66 7.90
N TYR A 110 -4.67 18.04 7.02
CA TYR A 110 -5.04 18.57 5.72
C TYR A 110 -6.54 18.42 5.46
N ASP A 111 -7.05 19.26 4.60
CA ASP A 111 -8.41 19.15 4.09
C ASP A 111 -8.43 18.24 2.86
N LEU A 112 -8.88 17.02 3.02
CA LEU A 112 -9.11 16.05 1.95
C LEU A 112 -10.58 15.60 2.02
N ASN A 113 -11.23 15.51 0.86
CA ASN A 113 -12.58 15.00 0.75
C ASN A 113 -12.75 13.68 1.52
N GLU A 114 -13.76 13.60 2.39
CA GLU A 114 -13.98 12.47 3.30
C GLU A 114 -14.25 11.15 2.57
N GLU A 115 -14.92 11.18 1.42
CA GLU A 115 -15.14 9.98 0.61
C GLU A 115 -13.81 9.41 0.08
N ILE A 116 -12.93 10.27 -0.43
CA ILE A 116 -11.60 9.87 -0.89
C ILE A 116 -10.76 9.34 0.27
N LYS A 117 -10.77 10.01 1.41
CA LYS A 117 -10.06 9.59 2.62
C LYS A 117 -10.53 8.21 3.10
N ASN A 118 -11.84 7.98 3.13
CA ASN A 118 -12.43 6.70 3.51
C ASN A 118 -12.06 5.59 2.53
N THR A 119 -12.07 5.88 1.22
CA THR A 119 -11.62 4.92 0.19
C THR A 119 -10.16 4.55 0.39
N ILE A 120 -9.26 5.53 0.61
CA ILE A 120 -7.83 5.26 0.86
C ILE A 120 -7.65 4.37 2.10
N SER A 121 -8.32 4.73 3.21
CA SER A 121 -8.26 3.97 4.46
C SER A 121 -8.71 2.52 4.28
N LYS A 122 -9.82 2.28 3.59
CA LYS A 122 -10.28 0.93 3.26
C LYS A 122 -9.25 0.16 2.42
N LEU A 123 -8.67 0.78 1.39
CA LEU A 123 -7.66 0.16 0.54
C LEU A 123 -6.43 -0.26 1.35
N ILE A 124 -5.95 0.60 2.27
CA ILE A 124 -4.83 0.29 3.16
C ILE A 124 -5.18 -0.87 4.09
N LEU A 125 -6.35 -0.86 4.72
CA LEU A 125 -6.76 -1.89 5.69
C LEU A 125 -6.93 -3.28 5.06
N TYR A 126 -7.29 -3.35 3.78
CA TYR A 126 -7.66 -4.60 3.12
C TYR A 126 -6.68 -5.05 2.03
N HIS A 127 -5.57 -4.31 1.81
CA HIS A 127 -4.63 -4.66 0.73
C HIS A 127 -4.01 -6.05 0.90
N ASP A 128 -3.75 -6.48 2.15
CA ASP A 128 -3.15 -7.79 2.46
C ASP A 128 -4.18 -8.93 2.59
N LEU A 129 -5.48 -8.66 2.37
CA LEU A 129 -6.52 -9.67 2.46
C LEU A 129 -6.25 -10.82 1.47
N ASN A 130 -6.15 -12.06 1.99
CA ASN A 130 -5.97 -13.23 1.13
C ASN A 130 -7.30 -13.65 0.48
N ILE A 131 -7.50 -13.22 -0.76
CA ILE A 131 -8.75 -13.43 -1.49
C ILE A 131 -9.00 -14.91 -1.82
N GLU A 132 -7.94 -15.71 -1.99
CA GLU A 132 -8.06 -17.14 -2.32
C GLU A 132 -8.59 -17.98 -1.15
N LYS A 133 -8.43 -17.49 0.08
CA LYS A 133 -8.85 -18.15 1.32
C LYS A 133 -10.09 -17.53 1.95
N LEU A 134 -10.76 -16.61 1.22
CA LEU A 134 -11.98 -15.98 1.73
C LEU A 134 -13.09 -17.02 1.94
N LYS A 135 -13.60 -17.05 3.14
CA LYS A 135 -14.85 -17.75 3.45
C LYS A 135 -16.04 -16.90 2.98
N GLU A 136 -17.19 -17.50 2.86
CA GLU A 136 -18.43 -16.78 2.47
C GLU A 136 -18.71 -15.56 3.38
N GLU A 137 -18.46 -15.71 4.69
CA GLU A 137 -18.60 -14.63 5.67
C GLU A 137 -17.67 -13.43 5.38
N ASP A 138 -16.41 -13.70 4.99
CA ASP A 138 -15.43 -12.67 4.65
C ASP A 138 -15.82 -11.97 3.34
N LEU A 139 -16.32 -12.72 2.37
CA LEU A 139 -16.82 -12.17 1.11
C LEU A 139 -18.02 -11.24 1.35
N LEU A 140 -18.99 -11.68 2.16
CA LEU A 140 -20.14 -10.84 2.54
C LEU A 140 -19.70 -9.57 3.26
N LYS A 141 -18.72 -9.67 4.17
CA LYS A 141 -18.14 -8.50 4.86
C LYS A 141 -17.48 -7.55 3.86
N LEU A 142 -16.73 -8.07 2.90
CA LEU A 142 -16.11 -7.28 1.84
C LEU A 142 -17.16 -6.52 1.02
N LEU A 143 -18.20 -7.23 0.55
CA LEU A 143 -19.30 -6.66 -0.26
C LEU A 143 -20.12 -5.60 0.52
N ASN A 144 -20.22 -5.74 1.85
CA ASN A 144 -20.87 -4.74 2.69
C ASN A 144 -19.97 -3.53 3.01
N THR A 145 -18.65 -3.70 2.92
CA THR A 145 -17.67 -2.64 3.22
C THR A 145 -17.35 -1.77 2.02
N PHE A 146 -17.32 -2.36 0.83
CA PHE A 146 -16.87 -1.73 -0.42
C PHE A 146 -18.00 -1.62 -1.42
N ASN A 147 -18.06 -0.49 -2.11
CA ASN A 147 -18.83 -0.40 -3.36
C ASN A 147 -18.04 -1.04 -4.53
N LYS A 148 -18.69 -1.18 -5.69
CA LYS A 148 -18.09 -1.83 -6.86
C LYS A 148 -16.79 -1.17 -7.32
N ASP A 149 -16.72 0.15 -7.34
CA ASP A 149 -15.53 0.89 -7.79
C ASP A 149 -14.38 0.76 -6.79
N GLU A 150 -14.67 0.71 -5.50
CA GLU A 150 -13.67 0.47 -4.46
C GLU A 150 -13.12 -0.96 -4.53
N ILE A 151 -13.96 -1.96 -4.82
CA ILE A 151 -13.52 -3.35 -5.04
C ILE A 151 -12.53 -3.42 -6.22
N ILE A 152 -12.86 -2.77 -7.35
CA ILE A 152 -11.95 -2.69 -8.50
C ILE A 152 -10.62 -2.08 -8.10
N LYS A 153 -10.64 -0.98 -7.33
CA LYS A 153 -9.40 -0.34 -6.84
C LYS A 153 -8.61 -1.25 -5.91
N LEU A 154 -9.28 -2.00 -5.03
CA LEU A 154 -8.61 -2.97 -4.15
C LEU A 154 -7.87 -4.04 -4.97
N PHE A 155 -8.50 -4.60 -6.00
CA PHE A 155 -7.83 -5.56 -6.89
C PHE A 155 -6.67 -4.95 -7.67
N GLN A 156 -6.80 -3.70 -8.11
CA GLN A 156 -5.72 -2.98 -8.80
C GLN A 156 -4.51 -2.76 -7.88
N LEU A 157 -4.74 -2.39 -6.61
CA LEU A 157 -3.69 -2.24 -5.60
C LEU A 157 -3.01 -3.58 -5.33
N LYS A 158 -3.77 -4.64 -5.04
CA LYS A 158 -3.24 -5.99 -4.79
C LYS A 158 -2.44 -6.54 -5.97
N LYS A 159 -2.92 -6.33 -7.19
CA LYS A 159 -2.19 -6.72 -8.40
C LYS A 159 -0.84 -6.00 -8.49
N SER A 160 -0.81 -4.70 -8.22
CA SER A 160 0.44 -3.93 -8.26
C SER A 160 1.40 -4.34 -7.16
N ASP A 161 0.90 -4.59 -5.97
CA ASP A 161 1.67 -5.10 -4.84
C ASP A 161 2.32 -6.46 -5.18
N LEU A 162 1.53 -7.42 -5.67
CA LEU A 162 2.06 -8.73 -6.09
C LEU A 162 3.10 -8.62 -7.21
N LEU A 163 2.93 -7.71 -8.18
CA LEU A 163 3.90 -7.47 -9.24
C LEU A 163 5.20 -6.84 -8.73
N ALA A 164 5.16 -6.12 -7.61
CA ALA A 164 6.34 -5.57 -6.94
C ALA A 164 7.05 -6.58 -6.03
N GLN A 165 6.50 -7.77 -5.84
CA GLN A 165 7.09 -8.87 -5.08
C GLN A 165 8.02 -9.74 -5.95
N ASN A 166 8.55 -10.81 -5.35
CA ASN A 166 9.38 -11.77 -6.04
C ASN A 166 8.61 -12.47 -7.18
N LYS A 167 9.15 -12.43 -8.39
CA LYS A 167 8.54 -13.00 -9.61
C LYS A 167 8.15 -14.47 -9.48
N LYS A 168 8.75 -15.22 -8.55
CA LYS A 168 8.38 -16.62 -8.27
C LYS A 168 6.91 -16.76 -7.85
N PHE A 169 6.29 -15.70 -7.34
CA PHE A 169 4.91 -15.68 -6.86
C PHE A 169 3.92 -15.06 -7.85
N HIS A 170 4.38 -14.60 -9.03
CA HIS A 170 3.52 -13.98 -10.03
C HIS A 170 2.48 -14.93 -10.65
N TYR A 171 2.63 -16.27 -10.48
CA TYR A 171 1.60 -17.24 -10.86
C TYR A 171 0.26 -17.01 -10.14
N LEU A 172 0.29 -16.41 -8.96
CA LEU A 172 -0.92 -16.02 -8.22
C LEU A 172 -1.79 -15.00 -8.99
N LEU A 173 -1.21 -14.25 -9.94
CA LEU A 173 -1.98 -13.35 -10.81
C LEU A 173 -2.98 -14.08 -11.72
N ASP A 174 -2.74 -15.33 -12.07
CA ASP A 174 -3.66 -16.10 -12.90
C ASP A 174 -4.91 -16.50 -12.13
N ASP A 175 -4.82 -16.64 -10.82
CA ASP A 175 -5.95 -16.89 -9.94
C ASP A 175 -6.82 -15.63 -9.77
N TYR A 176 -6.21 -14.44 -9.75
CA TYR A 176 -6.95 -13.16 -9.78
C TYR A 176 -7.76 -12.97 -11.08
N LYS A 177 -7.27 -13.47 -12.23
CA LYS A 177 -7.99 -13.36 -13.52
C LYS A 177 -9.20 -14.28 -13.61
N LYS A 178 -9.19 -15.41 -12.90
CA LYS A 178 -10.32 -16.36 -12.90
C LYS A 178 -11.52 -15.88 -12.08
N GLN A 179 -11.32 -14.86 -11.24
CA GLN A 179 -12.33 -14.32 -10.33
C GLN A 179 -12.97 -13.00 -10.84
N GLN A 180 -12.55 -12.49 -12.00
CA GLN A 180 -13.14 -11.35 -12.71
C GLN A 180 -14.18 -11.82 -13.73
#